data_f7e74950559a83a179acdc1a44552119
#
_entry.id   f7e74950559a83a179acdc1a44552119
#
_cell.length_a   1.000
_cell.length_b   1.000
_cell.length_c   1.000
_cell.angle_alpha   90.00
_cell.angle_beta   90.00
_cell.angle_gamma   90.00
#
_symmetry.space_group_name_H-M   'P 1'
#
loop_
_entity.id
_entity.type
_entity.pdbx_description
1 polymer ?
#
loop_
_entity_poly.entity_id
_entity_poly.type
_entity_poly.pdbx_seq_one_letter_code
_entity_poly.pdbx_strand_id
1 'polypeptide(L)'
;MPARKHETINPFNPDNDSAYRAWRDSKLENYPERIEDLIVEVKDPRQLTKAEHEVIHDLCRKTNMAIYAGATGNDPDKAIPGYLGKQFGLTELDYNMGADDDGITSLKVVEDKWRKGYIPYTNRPIHWHTDGYYNLPQRQIRGLLLHCVSPASSGGENALLDHEMAYIHLRDANPDYIRVLMMADAMTIPPNNENGEQLRPARSGPVFSVLEDGSLHMRYTARTRSIEWSPDPLVREATAALTALLASDARYIFRATLQPGQGLVSNNVLHDRSGFDDTGEYKRQLYRLRYYQRITET
;
A
#
# COMPACT_ATOMS: atom_id res chain seq x y z
N MET A 1 -2.76 -45.01 2.09
CA MET A 1 -3.51 -43.93 2.79
C MET A 1 -2.99 -42.61 2.24
N PRO A 2 -3.80 -41.74 1.61
CA PRO A 2 -3.30 -40.44 1.18
C PRO A 2 -2.99 -39.61 2.42
N ALA A 3 -1.82 -38.98 2.44
CA ALA A 3 -1.40 -38.04 3.46
C ALA A 3 -2.47 -36.90 3.54
N ARG A 4 -3.04 -36.69 4.70
CA ARG A 4 -3.84 -35.50 4.98
C ARG A 4 -2.90 -34.31 4.75
N LYS A 5 -3.15 -33.52 3.69
CA LYS A 5 -2.64 -32.16 3.58
C LYS A 5 -3.06 -31.48 4.88
N HIS A 6 -2.08 -31.00 5.67
CA HIS A 6 -2.37 -30.03 6.71
C HIS A 6 -3.00 -28.84 5.98
N GLU A 7 -4.32 -28.70 6.07
CA GLU A 7 -4.98 -27.43 5.79
C GLU A 7 -4.34 -26.45 6.75
N THR A 8 -3.50 -25.59 6.22
CA THR A 8 -2.94 -24.47 6.99
C THR A 8 -4.12 -23.69 7.49
N ILE A 9 -4.29 -23.61 8.80
CA ILE A 9 -5.41 -22.91 9.44
C ILE A 9 -5.24 -21.43 9.11
N ASN A 10 -5.91 -20.97 8.03
CA ASN A 10 -5.79 -19.59 7.57
C ASN A 10 -6.70 -18.68 8.42
N PRO A 11 -6.14 -17.68 9.13
CA PRO A 11 -6.90 -16.77 9.97
C PRO A 11 -7.85 -15.86 9.17
N PHE A 12 -7.60 -15.70 7.87
CA PHE A 12 -8.43 -14.88 6.99
C PHE A 12 -9.61 -15.64 6.37
N ASN A 13 -9.78 -16.92 6.69
CA ASN A 13 -11.01 -17.63 6.37
C ASN A 13 -12.16 -17.09 7.26
N PRO A 14 -13.24 -16.49 6.66
CA PRO A 14 -14.34 -15.94 7.45
C PRO A 14 -15.09 -16.97 8.33
N ASP A 15 -14.97 -18.26 8.00
CA ASP A 15 -15.62 -19.35 8.75
C ASP A 15 -14.77 -19.85 9.92
N ASN A 16 -13.53 -19.42 10.06
CA ASN A 16 -12.62 -19.86 11.12
C ASN A 16 -12.39 -18.75 12.16
N ASP A 17 -13.36 -18.56 13.04
CA ASP A 17 -13.31 -17.53 14.06
C ASP A 17 -12.21 -17.79 15.11
N SER A 18 -11.93 -19.05 15.45
CA SER A 18 -10.88 -19.37 16.44
C SER A 18 -9.48 -19.04 15.92
N ALA A 19 -9.18 -19.35 14.65
CA ALA A 19 -7.91 -19.00 14.03
C ALA A 19 -7.76 -17.47 13.88
N TYR A 20 -8.85 -16.79 13.52
CA TYR A 20 -8.88 -15.34 13.44
C TYR A 20 -8.53 -14.71 14.80
N ARG A 21 -9.22 -15.09 15.87
CA ARG A 21 -8.97 -14.51 17.20
C ARG A 21 -7.53 -14.71 17.66
N ALA A 22 -6.99 -15.91 17.51
CA ALA A 22 -5.61 -16.20 17.88
C ALA A 22 -4.62 -15.33 17.10
N TRP A 23 -4.80 -15.21 15.78
CA TRP A 23 -3.98 -14.34 14.92
C TRP A 23 -4.15 -12.86 15.28
N ARG A 24 -5.41 -12.38 15.43
CA ARG A 24 -5.74 -11.01 15.80
C ARG A 24 -5.07 -10.58 17.09
N ASP A 25 -5.19 -11.41 18.14
CA ASP A 25 -4.61 -11.09 19.46
C ASP A 25 -3.08 -11.02 19.37
N SER A 26 -2.45 -11.95 18.64
CA SER A 26 -1.01 -11.88 18.34
C SER A 26 -0.63 -10.66 17.50
N LYS A 27 -1.46 -10.28 16.52
CA LYS A 27 -1.24 -9.08 15.69
C LYS A 27 -1.32 -7.80 16.52
N LEU A 28 -2.25 -7.70 17.45
CA LEU A 28 -2.45 -6.52 18.30
C LEU A 28 -1.46 -6.43 19.46
N GLU A 29 -0.89 -7.54 19.88
CA GLU A 29 0.10 -7.56 20.95
C GLU A 29 1.34 -6.75 20.55
N ASN A 30 1.69 -5.72 21.33
CA ASN A 30 2.83 -4.82 21.06
C ASN A 30 2.81 -4.18 19.65
N TYR A 31 1.63 -3.93 19.09
CA TYR A 31 1.53 -3.22 17.82
C TYR A 31 1.99 -1.76 18.00
N PRO A 32 2.80 -1.20 17.08
CA PRO A 32 3.25 0.19 17.12
C PRO A 32 2.11 1.18 17.33
N GLU A 33 2.35 2.23 18.10
CA GLU A 33 1.35 3.25 18.40
C GLU A 33 1.67 4.62 17.78
N ARG A 34 2.95 4.86 17.51
CA ARG A 34 3.44 6.14 17.00
C ARG A 34 4.22 5.92 15.71
N ILE A 35 4.27 6.94 14.88
CA ILE A 35 5.02 6.90 13.62
C ILE A 35 6.51 6.65 13.84
N GLU A 36 7.08 7.15 14.94
CA GLU A 36 8.48 6.97 15.30
C GLU A 36 8.82 5.50 15.53
N ASP A 37 7.85 4.69 15.97
CA ASP A 37 8.02 3.25 16.19
C ASP A 37 8.19 2.47 14.86
N LEU A 38 7.85 3.08 13.71
CA LEU A 38 8.05 2.52 12.37
C LEU A 38 9.35 2.98 11.70
N ILE A 39 10.08 3.95 12.30
CA ILE A 39 11.29 4.52 11.70
C ILE A 39 12.52 3.74 12.13
N VAL A 40 13.30 3.30 11.16
CA VAL A 40 14.58 2.60 11.36
C VAL A 40 15.71 3.41 10.74
N GLU A 41 16.62 3.89 11.58
CA GLU A 41 17.84 4.54 11.12
C GLU A 41 18.76 3.52 10.46
N VAL A 42 19.22 3.82 9.24
CA VAL A 42 20.11 2.97 8.46
C VAL A 42 21.32 3.75 7.95
N LYS A 43 22.47 3.11 7.90
CA LYS A 43 23.71 3.75 7.44
C LYS A 43 23.69 4.01 5.94
N ASP A 44 23.35 3.00 5.16
CA ASP A 44 23.22 3.06 3.72
C ASP A 44 22.09 2.14 3.26
N PRO A 45 20.98 2.67 2.72
CA PRO A 45 19.88 1.85 2.22
C PRO A 45 20.30 0.89 1.11
N ARG A 46 21.40 1.17 0.40
CA ARG A 46 21.93 0.29 -0.66
C ARG A 46 22.52 -1.00 -0.12
N GLN A 47 23.00 -0.98 1.15
CA GLN A 47 23.63 -2.12 1.81
C GLN A 47 23.34 -2.10 3.32
N LEU A 48 22.22 -2.63 3.72
CA LEU A 48 21.85 -2.75 5.13
C LEU A 48 22.80 -3.68 5.88
N THR A 49 23.10 -3.34 7.11
CA THR A 49 23.67 -4.30 8.04
C THR A 49 22.64 -5.37 8.38
N LYS A 50 23.07 -6.52 8.87
CA LYS A 50 22.18 -7.60 9.28
C LYS A 50 21.13 -7.12 10.31
N ALA A 51 21.56 -6.31 11.29
CA ALA A 51 20.68 -5.79 12.33
C ALA A 51 19.61 -4.82 11.75
N GLU A 52 20.01 -3.90 10.86
CA GLU A 52 19.07 -2.99 10.20
C GLU A 52 18.05 -3.75 9.35
N HIS A 53 18.51 -4.76 8.60
CA HIS A 53 17.64 -5.62 7.81
C HIS A 53 16.62 -6.36 8.69
N GLU A 54 17.07 -6.99 9.79
CA GLU A 54 16.20 -7.73 10.71
C GLU A 54 15.13 -6.82 11.33
N VAL A 55 15.48 -5.62 11.77
CA VAL A 55 14.52 -4.68 12.37
C VAL A 55 13.47 -4.23 11.34
N ILE A 56 13.87 -3.86 10.12
CA ILE A 56 12.92 -3.50 9.06
C ILE A 56 12.03 -4.68 8.69
N HIS A 57 12.59 -5.88 8.58
CA HIS A 57 11.86 -7.09 8.26
C HIS A 57 10.82 -7.44 9.35
N ASP A 58 11.19 -7.36 10.62
CA ASP A 58 10.30 -7.61 11.75
C ASP A 58 9.15 -6.60 11.82
N LEU A 59 9.44 -5.33 11.54
CA LEU A 59 8.40 -4.30 11.41
C LEU A 59 7.46 -4.63 10.24
N CYS A 60 7.99 -4.97 9.07
CA CYS A 60 7.15 -5.33 7.92
C CYS A 60 6.29 -6.57 8.19
N ARG A 61 6.81 -7.57 8.92
CA ARG A 61 6.05 -8.73 9.36
C ARG A 61 4.94 -8.36 10.35
N LYS A 62 5.19 -7.39 11.24
CA LYS A 62 4.23 -6.93 12.25
C LYS A 62 3.18 -5.97 11.69
N THR A 63 3.57 -5.04 10.82
CA THR A 63 2.75 -3.90 10.40
C THR A 63 2.56 -3.78 8.89
N ASN A 64 3.10 -4.73 8.11
CA ASN A 64 3.15 -4.67 6.64
C ASN A 64 3.92 -3.45 6.10
N MET A 65 4.66 -2.71 6.93
CA MET A 65 5.41 -1.52 6.52
C MET A 65 6.54 -1.18 7.49
N ALA A 66 7.55 -0.46 6.99
CA ALA A 66 8.55 0.22 7.78
C ALA A 66 9.00 1.50 7.07
N ILE A 67 9.49 2.48 7.81
CA ILE A 67 10.13 3.68 7.27
C ILE A 67 11.62 3.57 7.55
N TYR A 68 12.44 3.50 6.52
CA TYR A 68 13.89 3.62 6.70
C TYR A 68 14.32 5.08 6.64
N ALA A 69 15.32 5.44 7.44
CA ALA A 69 15.93 6.77 7.45
C ALA A 69 17.44 6.63 7.16
N GLY A 70 17.81 6.82 5.91
CA GLY A 70 19.18 6.71 5.44
C GLY A 70 19.91 8.06 5.39
N ALA A 71 21.23 8.01 5.54
CA ALA A 71 22.08 9.20 5.46
C ALA A 71 22.34 9.70 4.02
N THR A 72 21.51 9.29 3.03
CA THR A 72 21.67 9.70 1.62
C THR A 72 21.20 11.12 1.34
N GLY A 73 20.42 11.72 2.25
CA GLY A 73 19.91 13.09 2.08
C GLY A 73 19.11 13.22 0.77
N ASN A 74 19.37 14.29 0.03
CA ASN A 74 18.71 14.62 -1.24
C ASN A 74 19.40 13.99 -2.47
N ASP A 75 20.15 12.90 -2.32
CA ASP A 75 20.79 12.19 -3.42
C ASP A 75 19.70 11.70 -4.41
N PRO A 76 19.73 12.15 -5.68
CA PRO A 76 18.73 11.79 -6.68
C PRO A 76 18.97 10.41 -7.33
N ASP A 77 19.89 9.61 -6.80
CA ASP A 77 20.20 8.29 -7.35
C ASP A 77 19.00 7.34 -7.18
N LYS A 78 18.32 7.01 -8.27
CA LYS A 78 17.20 6.07 -8.32
C LYS A 78 17.58 4.64 -7.91
N ALA A 79 18.87 4.30 -7.93
CA ALA A 79 19.35 3.00 -7.52
C ALA A 79 19.18 2.77 -6.01
N ILE A 80 19.16 3.83 -5.19
CA ILE A 80 19.01 3.74 -3.73
C ILE A 80 17.80 2.87 -3.33
N PRO A 81 16.54 3.24 -3.69
CA PRO A 81 15.38 2.44 -3.34
C PRO A 81 15.36 1.07 -4.02
N GLY A 82 15.94 0.95 -5.21
CA GLY A 82 16.04 -0.33 -5.93
C GLY A 82 16.94 -1.35 -5.20
N TYR A 83 18.09 -0.91 -4.69
CA TYR A 83 18.98 -1.76 -3.89
C TYR A 83 18.35 -2.15 -2.55
N LEU A 84 17.63 -1.22 -1.90
CA LEU A 84 16.89 -1.55 -0.69
C LEU A 84 15.85 -2.65 -0.97
N GLY A 85 15.01 -2.48 -1.98
CA GLY A 85 13.97 -3.45 -2.32
C GLY A 85 14.52 -4.85 -2.59
N LYS A 86 15.65 -4.96 -3.28
CA LYS A 86 16.29 -6.26 -3.56
C LYS A 86 16.68 -7.02 -2.29
N GLN A 87 17.07 -6.33 -1.23
CA GLN A 87 17.42 -6.96 0.06
C GLN A 87 16.22 -7.60 0.74
N PHE A 88 14.99 -7.20 0.36
CA PHE A 88 13.73 -7.76 0.84
C PHE A 88 13.01 -8.65 -0.19
N GLY A 89 13.73 -9.11 -1.23
CA GLY A 89 13.18 -9.99 -2.27
C GLY A 89 12.31 -9.27 -3.31
N LEU A 90 12.28 -7.94 -3.31
CA LEU A 90 11.52 -7.14 -4.27
C LEU A 90 12.35 -6.90 -5.54
N THR A 91 12.09 -7.65 -6.59
CA THR A 91 12.90 -7.64 -7.83
C THR A 91 12.08 -7.45 -9.12
N GLU A 92 10.79 -7.79 -9.11
CA GLU A 92 9.91 -7.71 -10.28
C GLU A 92 9.07 -6.43 -10.25
N LEU A 93 9.59 -5.39 -10.91
CA LEU A 93 8.92 -4.09 -11.01
C LEU A 93 7.70 -4.12 -11.95
N ASP A 94 6.67 -3.37 -11.59
CA ASP A 94 5.55 -3.07 -12.48
C ASP A 94 5.89 -1.87 -13.39
N TYR A 95 6.20 -2.15 -14.64
CA TYR A 95 6.42 -1.15 -15.70
C TYR A 95 5.07 -0.56 -16.12
N ASN A 96 4.50 0.30 -15.30
CA ASN A 96 3.25 1.00 -15.62
C ASN A 96 3.49 2.19 -16.55
N MET A 97 2.42 2.70 -17.17
CA MET A 97 2.48 3.82 -18.13
C MET A 97 3.11 5.11 -17.57
N GLY A 98 3.20 5.26 -16.25
CA GLY A 98 3.81 6.42 -15.58
C GLY A 98 5.23 6.17 -15.07
N ALA A 99 5.74 4.94 -15.20
CA ALA A 99 7.13 4.63 -14.85
C ALA A 99 8.08 5.17 -15.92
N ASP A 100 9.27 5.54 -15.49
CA ASP A 100 10.37 5.84 -16.40
C ASP A 100 10.90 4.51 -17.00
N ASP A 101 11.86 4.57 -17.92
CA ASP A 101 12.37 3.39 -18.63
C ASP A 101 12.99 2.33 -17.72
N ASP A 102 13.36 2.73 -16.50
CA ASP A 102 13.89 1.86 -15.45
C ASP A 102 12.83 1.18 -14.57
N GLY A 103 11.54 1.42 -14.86
CA GLY A 103 10.41 0.92 -14.07
C GLY A 103 10.13 1.73 -12.79
N ILE A 104 10.93 2.75 -12.49
CA ILE A 104 10.79 3.61 -11.32
C ILE A 104 9.99 4.86 -11.70
N THR A 105 8.99 5.19 -10.90
CA THR A 105 8.18 6.38 -11.13
C THR A 105 8.74 7.57 -10.37
N SER A 106 9.13 8.63 -11.09
CA SER A 106 9.49 9.91 -10.49
C SER A 106 8.22 10.73 -10.19
N LEU A 107 7.84 10.80 -8.90
CA LEU A 107 6.68 11.55 -8.42
C LEU A 107 7.07 13.00 -8.15
N LYS A 108 6.85 13.85 -9.14
CA LYS A 108 7.03 15.31 -9.06
C LYS A 108 5.92 15.99 -9.87
N VAL A 109 5.66 17.25 -9.60
CA VAL A 109 4.75 18.06 -10.43
C VAL A 109 5.35 18.22 -11.82
N VAL A 110 4.59 17.89 -12.86
CA VAL A 110 5.01 18.01 -14.26
C VAL A 110 4.01 18.88 -15.03
N GLU A 111 4.51 19.58 -16.03
CA GLU A 111 3.69 20.40 -16.95
C GLU A 111 3.34 19.69 -18.25
N ASP A 112 3.93 18.52 -18.48
CA ASP A 112 3.66 17.67 -19.64
C ASP A 112 2.17 17.33 -19.74
N LYS A 113 1.61 17.49 -20.94
CA LYS A 113 0.16 17.39 -21.19
C LYS A 113 -0.41 16.03 -20.81
N TRP A 114 0.36 14.96 -20.95
CA TRP A 114 -0.10 13.60 -20.67
C TRP A 114 -0.10 13.29 -19.17
N ARG A 115 1.02 13.55 -18.47
CA ARG A 115 1.15 13.25 -17.03
C ARG A 115 0.31 14.20 -16.17
N LYS A 116 0.08 15.44 -16.60
CA LYS A 116 -0.72 16.45 -15.89
C LYS A 116 -2.17 16.00 -15.61
N GLY A 117 -2.71 15.07 -16.40
CA GLY A 117 -4.01 14.45 -16.17
C GLY A 117 -4.07 13.49 -14.99
N TYR A 118 -2.92 12.99 -14.52
CA TYR A 118 -2.83 11.99 -13.47
C TYR A 118 -2.43 12.62 -12.14
N ILE A 119 -3.25 12.41 -11.09
CA ILE A 119 -3.08 13.04 -9.77
C ILE A 119 -1.69 12.85 -9.17
N PRO A 120 -1.01 11.69 -9.28
CA PRO A 120 0.34 11.50 -8.71
C PRO A 120 1.38 12.52 -9.18
N TYR A 121 1.20 13.10 -10.37
CA TYR A 121 2.08 14.12 -10.96
C TYR A 121 1.61 15.55 -10.73
N THR A 122 0.71 15.73 -9.78
CA THR A 122 0.15 17.04 -9.39
C THR A 122 0.32 17.26 -7.89
N ASN A 123 0.09 18.48 -7.44
CA ASN A 123 0.07 18.85 -6.03
C ASN A 123 -1.30 18.60 -5.33
N ARG A 124 -2.28 18.05 -6.05
CA ARG A 124 -3.61 17.75 -5.50
C ARG A 124 -3.54 16.56 -4.53
N PRO A 125 -4.43 16.47 -3.52
CA PRO A 125 -4.47 15.32 -2.63
C PRO A 125 -4.76 14.02 -3.38
N ILE A 126 -4.18 12.93 -2.89
CA ILE A 126 -4.47 11.57 -3.32
C ILE A 126 -5.25 10.91 -2.19
N HIS A 127 -6.48 10.46 -2.48
CA HIS A 127 -7.31 9.77 -1.51
C HIS A 127 -6.78 8.37 -1.20
N TRP A 128 -7.21 7.81 -0.08
CA TRP A 128 -6.86 6.46 0.37
C TRP A 128 -6.94 5.42 -0.74
N HIS A 129 -5.89 4.65 -0.91
CA HIS A 129 -5.80 3.57 -1.89
C HIS A 129 -4.68 2.58 -1.57
N THR A 130 -4.71 1.44 -2.24
CA THR A 130 -3.56 0.57 -2.46
C THR A 130 -3.10 0.74 -3.91
N ASP A 131 -1.80 0.67 -4.17
CA ASP A 131 -1.31 0.82 -5.55
C ASP A 131 -1.76 -0.35 -6.44
N GLY A 132 -2.00 -0.06 -7.72
CA GLY A 132 -2.40 -1.07 -8.70
C GLY A 132 -3.80 -1.66 -8.51
N TYR A 133 -4.71 -0.99 -7.78
CA TYR A 133 -6.09 -1.46 -7.57
C TYR A 133 -6.86 -1.73 -8.87
N TYR A 134 -6.38 -1.24 -10.00
CA TYR A 134 -6.93 -1.42 -11.35
C TYR A 134 -6.23 -2.53 -12.16
N ASN A 135 -5.17 -3.14 -11.60
CA ASN A 135 -4.42 -4.20 -12.27
C ASN A 135 -5.22 -5.51 -12.33
N LEU A 136 -4.80 -6.41 -13.22
CA LEU A 136 -5.29 -7.79 -13.26
C LEU A 136 -4.87 -8.56 -12.01
N PRO A 137 -5.60 -9.60 -11.59
CA PRO A 137 -5.22 -10.45 -10.46
C PRO A 137 -3.80 -11.01 -10.56
N GLN A 138 -3.35 -11.36 -11.76
CA GLN A 138 -2.00 -11.89 -12.02
C GLN A 138 -0.90 -10.82 -11.95
N ARG A 139 -1.29 -9.54 -11.91
CA ARG A 139 -0.41 -8.37 -11.88
C ARG A 139 -0.73 -7.46 -10.70
N GLN A 140 -1.23 -8.02 -9.61
CA GLN A 140 -1.45 -7.28 -8.36
C GLN A 140 -0.14 -6.72 -7.83
N ILE A 141 -0.17 -5.48 -7.38
CA ILE A 141 0.96 -4.87 -6.68
C ILE A 141 0.92 -5.37 -5.24
N ARG A 142 1.94 -6.10 -4.84
CA ARG A 142 2.06 -6.69 -3.50
C ARG A 142 3.12 -6.00 -2.65
N GLY A 143 4.11 -5.37 -3.29
CA GLY A 143 5.14 -4.56 -2.63
C GLY A 143 5.15 -3.13 -3.17
N LEU A 144 5.34 -2.18 -2.27
CA LEU A 144 5.44 -0.76 -2.59
C LEU A 144 6.61 -0.14 -1.84
N LEU A 145 7.44 0.60 -2.56
CA LEU A 145 8.52 1.37 -1.97
C LEU A 145 8.41 2.83 -2.43
N LEU A 146 8.52 3.75 -1.47
CA LEU A 146 8.67 5.18 -1.71
C LEU A 146 10.02 5.63 -1.18
N HIS A 147 10.70 6.53 -1.88
CA HIS A 147 11.94 7.16 -1.42
C HIS A 147 11.86 8.66 -1.64
N CYS A 148 12.14 9.44 -0.61
CA CYS A 148 12.11 10.89 -0.66
C CYS A 148 13.49 11.44 -1.03
N VAL A 149 13.57 12.13 -2.15
CA VAL A 149 14.71 12.95 -2.55
C VAL A 149 14.56 14.36 -1.99
N SER A 150 13.35 14.93 -2.15
CA SER A 150 13.03 16.27 -1.68
C SER A 150 11.56 16.34 -1.26
N PRO A 151 11.22 16.79 -0.04
CA PRO A 151 9.85 17.02 0.39
C PRO A 151 9.26 18.27 -0.29
N ALA A 152 7.96 18.47 -0.16
CA ALA A 152 7.31 19.72 -0.51
C ALA A 152 7.69 20.84 0.46
N SER A 153 7.51 22.10 0.04
CA SER A 153 7.69 23.27 0.94
C SER A 153 6.68 23.26 2.08
N SER A 154 5.46 22.77 1.83
CA SER A 154 4.43 22.54 2.84
C SER A 154 3.45 21.46 2.38
N GLY A 155 2.83 20.75 3.33
CA GLY A 155 1.94 19.62 3.02
C GLY A 155 2.67 18.39 2.49
N GLY A 156 1.97 17.55 1.73
CA GLY A 156 2.52 16.31 1.18
C GLY A 156 2.68 15.19 2.19
N GLU A 157 2.05 15.32 3.36
CA GLU A 157 1.96 14.27 4.38
C GLU A 157 1.23 13.05 3.82
N ASN A 158 1.72 11.87 4.13
CA ASN A 158 1.07 10.60 3.87
C ASN A 158 0.41 10.07 5.16
N ALA A 159 -0.82 9.61 5.05
CA ALA A 159 -1.38 8.73 6.05
C ALA A 159 -1.20 7.27 5.59
N LEU A 160 -0.91 6.39 6.54
CA LEU A 160 -0.59 4.98 6.33
C LEU A 160 -1.45 4.13 7.25
N LEU A 161 -2.06 3.06 6.73
CA LEU A 161 -2.80 2.08 7.52
C LEU A 161 -2.50 0.67 7.01
N ASP A 162 -2.01 -0.18 7.90
CA ASP A 162 -1.90 -1.62 7.64
C ASP A 162 -3.27 -2.19 7.22
N HIS A 163 -3.33 -2.82 6.06
CA HIS A 163 -4.58 -3.40 5.55
C HIS A 163 -5.11 -4.55 6.43
N GLU A 164 -4.26 -5.21 7.21
CA GLU A 164 -4.67 -6.19 8.21
C GLU A 164 -5.37 -5.52 9.39
N MET A 165 -5.00 -4.30 9.77
CA MET A 165 -5.72 -3.52 10.79
C MET A 165 -7.09 -3.06 10.28
N ALA A 166 -7.21 -2.71 9.00
CA ALA A 166 -8.51 -2.44 8.38
C ALA A 166 -9.40 -3.70 8.37
N TYR A 167 -8.81 -4.86 8.06
CA TYR A 167 -9.50 -6.16 8.13
C TYR A 167 -9.99 -6.47 9.55
N ILE A 168 -9.14 -6.31 10.58
CA ILE A 168 -9.51 -6.52 11.99
C ILE A 168 -10.68 -5.61 12.39
N HIS A 169 -10.58 -4.32 12.07
CA HIS A 169 -11.62 -3.35 12.40
C HIS A 169 -13.00 -3.74 11.81
N LEU A 170 -13.00 -4.14 10.55
CA LEU A 170 -14.23 -4.54 9.87
C LEU A 170 -14.78 -5.87 10.39
N ARG A 171 -13.92 -6.87 10.60
CA ARG A 171 -14.32 -8.19 11.07
C ARG A 171 -14.82 -8.16 12.51
N ASP A 172 -14.20 -7.37 13.38
CA ASP A 172 -14.64 -7.18 14.78
C ASP A 172 -15.98 -6.45 14.84
N ALA A 173 -16.23 -5.52 13.92
CA ALA A 173 -17.54 -4.83 13.82
C ALA A 173 -18.64 -5.78 13.33
N ASN A 174 -18.39 -6.52 12.27
CA ASN A 174 -19.31 -7.52 11.71
C ASN A 174 -18.53 -8.49 10.80
N PRO A 175 -18.41 -9.79 11.13
CA PRO A 175 -17.72 -10.77 10.29
C PRO A 175 -18.25 -10.86 8.85
N ASP A 176 -19.55 -10.59 8.65
CA ASP A 176 -20.15 -10.62 7.34
C ASP A 176 -19.68 -9.49 6.42
N TYR A 177 -19.15 -8.39 6.96
CA TYR A 177 -18.50 -7.36 6.15
C TYR A 177 -17.30 -7.93 5.38
N ILE A 178 -16.53 -8.81 6.01
CA ILE A 178 -15.41 -9.46 5.33
C ILE A 178 -15.92 -10.41 4.24
N ARG A 179 -16.98 -11.18 4.50
CA ARG A 179 -17.57 -12.10 3.51
C ARG A 179 -17.97 -11.38 2.23
N VAL A 180 -18.69 -10.27 2.36
CA VAL A 180 -19.15 -9.52 1.18
C VAL A 180 -18.00 -8.77 0.49
N LEU A 181 -17.00 -8.29 1.23
CA LEU A 181 -15.81 -7.64 0.66
C LEU A 181 -14.82 -8.63 0.01
N MET A 182 -14.96 -9.93 0.25
CA MET A 182 -14.22 -11.00 -0.44
C MET A 182 -14.96 -11.54 -1.67
N MET A 183 -16.19 -11.08 -1.98
CA MET A 183 -16.93 -11.50 -3.17
C MET A 183 -16.20 -11.04 -4.45
N ALA A 184 -16.29 -11.87 -5.49
CA ALA A 184 -15.63 -11.63 -6.78
C ALA A 184 -16.12 -10.37 -7.52
N ASP A 185 -17.26 -9.83 -7.11
CA ASP A 185 -17.89 -8.61 -7.66
C ASP A 185 -18.09 -7.50 -6.62
N ALA A 186 -17.43 -7.61 -5.45
CA ALA A 186 -17.56 -6.64 -4.38
C ALA A 186 -17.25 -5.21 -4.86
N MET A 187 -16.17 -5.04 -5.65
CA MET A 187 -15.73 -3.76 -6.18
C MET A 187 -15.37 -3.85 -7.66
N THR A 188 -15.98 -3.03 -8.49
CA THR A 188 -15.67 -2.89 -9.92
C THR A 188 -14.98 -1.57 -10.18
N ILE A 189 -13.83 -1.61 -10.85
CA ILE A 189 -13.19 -0.43 -11.41
C ILE A 189 -13.74 -0.25 -12.83
N PRO A 190 -14.44 0.85 -13.13
CA PRO A 190 -15.01 1.12 -14.45
C PRO A 190 -13.99 1.08 -15.57
N PRO A 191 -14.43 0.90 -16.83
CA PRO A 191 -13.52 0.97 -17.96
C PRO A 191 -12.86 2.34 -18.05
N ASN A 192 -11.64 2.38 -18.54
CA ASN A 192 -10.98 3.64 -18.90
C ASN A 192 -11.12 3.85 -20.40
N ASN A 193 -11.86 4.89 -20.77
CA ASN A 193 -12.05 5.28 -22.16
C ASN A 193 -11.43 6.66 -22.38
N GLU A 194 -10.65 6.83 -23.45
CA GLU A 194 -10.06 8.09 -23.84
C GLU A 194 -10.25 8.28 -25.34
N ASN A 195 -10.76 9.42 -25.76
CA ASN A 195 -11.02 9.79 -27.18
C ASN A 195 -11.86 8.75 -27.96
N GLY A 196 -12.76 8.02 -27.28
CA GLY A 196 -13.59 6.97 -27.88
C GLY A 196 -12.91 5.59 -27.96
N GLU A 197 -11.68 5.46 -27.54
CA GLU A 197 -10.95 4.19 -27.43
C GLU A 197 -10.96 3.67 -26.00
N GLN A 198 -11.20 2.36 -25.82
CA GLN A 198 -11.15 1.72 -24.53
C GLN A 198 -9.72 1.30 -24.18
N LEU A 199 -9.04 2.11 -23.37
CA LEU A 199 -7.67 1.83 -22.91
C LEU A 199 -7.61 0.69 -21.90
N ARG A 200 -8.68 0.49 -21.12
CA ARG A 200 -8.77 -0.58 -20.13
C ARG A 200 -10.23 -0.98 -19.92
N PRO A 201 -10.58 -2.28 -20.02
CA PRO A 201 -11.92 -2.76 -19.68
C PRO A 201 -12.21 -2.64 -18.17
N ALA A 202 -13.50 -2.76 -17.80
CA ALA A 202 -13.91 -2.85 -16.41
C ALA A 202 -13.19 -4.01 -15.68
N ARG A 203 -12.96 -3.86 -14.38
CA ARG A 203 -12.29 -4.84 -13.53
C ARG A 203 -13.04 -5.04 -12.23
N SER A 204 -13.82 -6.12 -12.16
CA SER A 204 -14.46 -6.57 -10.93
C SER A 204 -13.52 -7.45 -10.11
N GLY A 205 -13.70 -7.46 -8.81
CA GLY A 205 -12.94 -8.33 -7.91
C GLY A 205 -13.17 -7.98 -6.44
N PRO A 206 -12.62 -8.79 -5.54
CA PRO A 206 -12.72 -8.56 -4.11
C PRO A 206 -11.95 -7.33 -3.66
N VAL A 207 -12.34 -6.81 -2.49
CA VAL A 207 -11.54 -5.85 -1.72
C VAL A 207 -10.43 -6.59 -0.96
N PHE A 208 -10.78 -7.66 -0.26
CA PHE A 208 -9.83 -8.53 0.42
C PHE A 208 -9.72 -9.88 -0.30
N SER A 209 -8.52 -10.38 -0.44
CA SER A 209 -8.25 -11.73 -0.95
C SER A 209 -7.10 -12.37 -0.19
N VAL A 210 -7.14 -13.69 -0.06
CA VAL A 210 -6.06 -14.48 0.49
C VAL A 210 -5.18 -14.95 -0.66
N LEU A 211 -3.88 -14.69 -0.56
CA LEU A 211 -2.90 -15.13 -1.54
C LEU A 211 -2.53 -16.60 -1.34
N GLU A 212 -1.82 -17.20 -2.31
CA GLU A 212 -1.40 -18.61 -2.26
C GLU A 212 -0.49 -18.92 -1.07
N ASP A 213 0.30 -17.92 -0.61
CA ASP A 213 1.16 -18.02 0.57
C ASP A 213 0.40 -17.87 1.90
N GLY A 214 -0.92 -17.64 1.85
CA GLY A 214 -1.79 -17.45 3.00
C GLY A 214 -1.86 -16.01 3.50
N SER A 215 -1.11 -15.08 2.93
CA SER A 215 -1.15 -13.67 3.31
C SER A 215 -2.40 -12.95 2.81
N LEU A 216 -2.79 -11.88 3.51
CA LEU A 216 -3.91 -11.04 3.10
C LEU A 216 -3.43 -9.99 2.08
N HIS A 217 -4.23 -9.78 1.04
CA HIS A 217 -4.08 -8.70 0.09
C HIS A 217 -5.32 -7.82 0.09
N MET A 218 -5.12 -6.50 -0.01
CA MET A 218 -6.21 -5.55 -0.14
C MET A 218 -6.12 -4.78 -1.46
N ARG A 219 -7.26 -4.66 -2.14
CA ARG A 219 -7.46 -3.89 -3.35
C ARG A 219 -8.50 -2.80 -3.07
N TYR A 220 -8.06 -1.53 -3.03
CA TYR A 220 -8.95 -0.45 -2.62
C TYR A 220 -8.58 0.90 -3.24
N THR A 221 -9.58 1.74 -3.48
CA THR A 221 -9.42 3.18 -3.69
C THR A 221 -10.66 3.92 -3.19
N ALA A 222 -10.47 5.03 -2.49
CA ALA A 222 -11.55 5.92 -2.06
C ALA A 222 -12.01 6.90 -3.16
N ARG A 223 -11.47 6.77 -4.38
CA ARG A 223 -11.79 7.65 -5.50
C ARG A 223 -13.14 7.25 -6.11
N THR A 224 -14.22 7.91 -5.72
CA THR A 224 -15.62 7.59 -6.08
C THR A 224 -15.88 7.45 -7.59
N ARG A 225 -15.20 8.24 -8.43
CA ARG A 225 -15.30 8.12 -9.91
C ARG A 225 -14.62 6.88 -10.49
N SER A 226 -13.91 6.11 -9.66
CA SER A 226 -13.15 4.94 -10.08
C SER A 226 -13.67 3.65 -9.45
N ILE A 227 -14.88 3.66 -8.88
CA ILE A 227 -15.46 2.52 -8.20
C ILE A 227 -16.94 2.42 -8.49
N GLU A 228 -17.38 1.20 -8.76
CA GLU A 228 -18.77 0.76 -8.69
C GLU A 228 -18.82 -0.39 -7.68
N TRP A 229 -19.57 -0.17 -6.61
CA TRP A 229 -19.75 -1.19 -5.57
C TRP A 229 -20.86 -2.16 -5.96
N SER A 230 -20.76 -3.42 -5.53
CA SER A 230 -21.87 -4.38 -5.61
C SER A 230 -23.15 -3.76 -5.00
N PRO A 231 -24.32 -4.00 -5.59
CA PRO A 231 -25.58 -3.44 -5.09
C PRO A 231 -26.04 -4.06 -3.77
N ASP A 232 -25.35 -5.08 -3.26
CA ASP A 232 -25.65 -5.71 -1.98
C ASP A 232 -25.67 -4.66 -0.85
N PRO A 233 -26.77 -4.57 -0.06
CA PRO A 233 -26.86 -3.65 1.07
C PRO A 233 -25.71 -3.79 2.07
N LEU A 234 -25.25 -5.02 2.32
CA LEU A 234 -24.18 -5.30 3.27
C LEU A 234 -22.83 -4.81 2.75
N VAL A 235 -22.56 -4.80 1.43
CA VAL A 235 -21.39 -4.17 0.84
C VAL A 235 -21.40 -2.66 1.12
N ARG A 236 -22.57 -2.01 1.04
CA ARG A 236 -22.69 -0.58 1.37
C ARG A 236 -22.39 -0.28 2.84
N GLU A 237 -22.87 -1.12 3.74
CA GLU A 237 -22.58 -1.00 5.18
C GLU A 237 -21.08 -1.21 5.46
N ALA A 238 -20.47 -2.26 4.91
CA ALA A 238 -19.06 -2.57 5.05
C ALA A 238 -18.16 -1.43 4.52
N THR A 239 -18.52 -0.87 3.35
CA THR A 239 -17.78 0.25 2.76
C THR A 239 -17.97 1.56 3.53
N ALA A 240 -19.15 1.77 4.11
CA ALA A 240 -19.39 2.91 5.00
C ALA A 240 -18.54 2.80 6.28
N ALA A 241 -18.45 1.59 6.87
CA ALA A 241 -17.60 1.33 8.04
C ALA A 241 -16.12 1.57 7.70
N LEU A 242 -15.63 1.08 6.56
CA LEU A 242 -14.27 1.34 6.09
C LEU A 242 -14.02 2.85 5.86
N THR A 243 -14.96 3.55 5.24
CA THR A 243 -14.86 4.99 5.02
C THR A 243 -14.79 5.76 6.34
N ALA A 244 -15.60 5.37 7.32
CA ALA A 244 -15.58 5.96 8.65
C ALA A 244 -14.23 5.73 9.36
N LEU A 245 -13.66 4.52 9.28
CA LEU A 245 -12.31 4.23 9.78
C LEU A 245 -11.27 5.16 9.14
N LEU A 246 -11.25 5.24 7.81
CA LEU A 246 -10.25 6.01 7.07
C LEU A 246 -10.39 7.53 7.24
N ALA A 247 -11.55 8.02 7.66
CA ALA A 247 -11.80 9.43 7.99
C ALA A 247 -11.55 9.76 9.48
N SER A 248 -11.24 8.77 10.30
CA SER A 248 -11.05 8.95 11.74
C SER A 248 -9.59 9.22 12.10
N ASP A 249 -9.37 9.63 13.37
CA ASP A 249 -8.05 9.67 13.99
C ASP A 249 -7.75 8.35 14.72
N ALA A 250 -8.06 7.21 14.06
CA ALA A 250 -7.84 5.91 14.66
C ALA A 250 -6.35 5.71 14.96
N ARG A 251 -6.08 5.16 16.13
CA ARG A 251 -4.75 4.92 16.73
C ARG A 251 -3.73 4.26 15.77
N TYR A 252 -4.19 3.48 14.78
CA TYR A 252 -3.33 2.76 13.84
C TYR A 252 -3.19 3.44 12.47
N ILE A 253 -3.68 4.67 12.34
CA ILE A 253 -3.43 5.51 11.18
C ILE A 253 -2.21 6.37 11.47
N PHE A 254 -1.09 6.00 10.88
CA PHE A 254 0.17 6.72 11.02
C PHE A 254 0.26 7.85 9.99
N ARG A 255 0.83 9.00 10.40
CA ARG A 255 1.01 10.14 9.50
C ARG A 255 2.48 10.52 9.44
N ALA A 256 3.01 10.68 8.25
CA ALA A 256 4.41 11.02 8.02
C ALA A 256 4.60 11.92 6.79
N THR A 257 5.46 12.90 6.94
CA THR A 257 6.09 13.59 5.80
C THR A 257 7.52 13.08 5.68
N LEU A 258 7.77 12.23 4.68
CA LEU A 258 9.09 11.67 4.45
C LEU A 258 10.13 12.79 4.21
N GLN A 259 11.23 12.72 4.93
CA GLN A 259 12.37 13.64 4.80
C GLN A 259 13.38 13.12 3.76
N PRO A 260 14.31 13.96 3.27
CA PRO A 260 15.34 13.52 2.33
C PRO A 260 16.13 12.33 2.87
N GLY A 261 16.23 11.26 2.07
CA GLY A 261 16.88 10.01 2.45
C GLY A 261 15.96 9.02 3.19
N GLN A 262 14.75 9.43 3.58
CA GLN A 262 13.77 8.53 4.14
C GLN A 262 12.94 7.85 3.04
N GLY A 263 12.43 6.67 3.34
CA GLY A 263 11.50 5.98 2.45
C GLY A 263 10.64 4.96 3.16
N LEU A 264 9.48 4.68 2.56
CA LEU A 264 8.55 3.64 2.99
C LEU A 264 8.88 2.36 2.24
N VAL A 265 9.02 1.24 2.93
CA VAL A 265 8.95 -0.10 2.36
C VAL A 265 7.74 -0.83 2.92
N SER A 266 6.90 -1.42 2.06
CA SER A 266 5.63 -1.99 2.53
C SER A 266 5.07 -3.08 1.62
N ASN A 267 4.17 -3.90 2.18
CA ASN A 267 3.33 -4.84 1.46
C ASN A 267 2.08 -4.15 0.87
N ASN A 268 2.30 -3.01 0.21
CA ASN A 268 1.25 -2.22 -0.44
C ASN A 268 0.09 -1.86 0.50
N VAL A 269 0.41 -1.33 1.68
CA VAL A 269 -0.59 -0.89 2.66
C VAL A 269 -1.49 0.22 2.13
N LEU A 270 -2.63 0.43 2.78
CA LEU A 270 -3.47 1.59 2.53
C LEU A 270 -2.69 2.88 2.80
N HIS A 271 -2.75 3.81 1.85
CA HIS A 271 -2.10 5.11 2.01
C HIS A 271 -2.84 6.21 1.26
N ASP A 272 -2.61 7.43 1.70
CA ASP A 272 -3.05 8.66 1.04
C ASP A 272 -1.89 9.65 0.91
N ARG A 273 -2.18 10.82 0.41
CA ARG A 273 -1.27 11.97 0.43
C ARG A 273 -2.09 13.25 0.49
N SER A 274 -1.81 14.11 1.45
CA SER A 274 -2.38 15.46 1.48
C SER A 274 -1.96 16.30 0.25
N GLY A 275 -2.68 17.36 -0.04
CA GLY A 275 -2.23 18.38 -0.97
C GLY A 275 -0.93 19.02 -0.50
N PHE A 276 -0.18 19.64 -1.42
CA PHE A 276 1.09 20.28 -1.08
C PHE A 276 1.39 21.52 -1.95
N ASP A 277 2.31 22.35 -1.49
CA ASP A 277 2.85 23.48 -2.22
C ASP A 277 4.36 23.37 -2.43
N ASP A 278 4.79 23.77 -3.62
CA ASP A 278 6.19 23.77 -4.08
C ASP A 278 6.61 25.21 -4.43
N THR A 279 6.64 26.09 -3.44
CA THR A 279 7.03 27.51 -3.63
C THR A 279 8.52 27.77 -3.52
N GLY A 280 9.27 26.80 -2.98
CA GLY A 280 10.70 26.92 -2.76
C GLY A 280 11.57 26.62 -4.00
N GLU A 281 12.87 26.75 -3.82
CA GLU A 281 13.88 26.38 -4.81
C GLU A 281 13.86 24.89 -5.12
N TYR A 282 13.70 24.06 -4.07
CA TYR A 282 13.60 22.61 -4.19
C TYR A 282 12.14 22.20 -4.35
N LYS A 283 11.87 21.44 -5.42
CA LYS A 283 10.55 20.91 -5.72
C LYS A 283 10.42 19.51 -5.12
N ARG A 284 9.22 19.17 -4.68
CA ARG A 284 8.92 17.83 -4.18
C ARG A 284 9.27 16.77 -5.22
N GLN A 285 10.09 15.79 -4.81
CA GLN A 285 10.46 14.64 -5.62
C GLN A 285 10.57 13.38 -4.76
N LEU A 286 9.75 12.39 -5.08
CA LEU A 286 9.85 11.04 -4.53
C LEU A 286 10.03 10.04 -5.68
N TYR A 287 10.67 8.91 -5.39
CA TYR A 287 10.67 7.74 -6.25
C TYR A 287 9.66 6.74 -5.72
N ARG A 288 8.90 6.13 -6.63
CA ARG A 288 7.95 5.06 -6.33
C ARG A 288 8.30 3.83 -7.14
N LEU A 289 8.45 2.70 -6.43
CA LEU A 289 8.69 1.39 -7.00
C LEU A 289 7.52 0.49 -6.61
N ARG A 290 6.90 -0.14 -7.59
CA ARG A 290 5.77 -1.06 -7.41
C ARG A 290 6.21 -2.45 -7.83
N TYR A 291 5.96 -3.44 -6.96
CA TYR A 291 6.43 -4.80 -7.15
C TYR A 291 5.28 -5.80 -7.17
N TYR A 292 5.43 -6.84 -7.98
CA TYR A 292 4.49 -7.96 -7.98
C TYR A 292 4.73 -8.91 -6.82
N GLN A 293 5.93 -8.90 -6.25
CA GLN A 293 6.26 -9.64 -5.04
C GLN A 293 5.85 -8.86 -3.78
N ARG A 294 5.63 -9.63 -2.73
CA ARG A 294 5.57 -9.18 -1.35
C ARG A 294 6.99 -9.20 -0.76
N ILE A 295 7.23 -8.46 0.32
CA ILE A 295 8.44 -8.60 1.13
C ILE A 295 8.53 -10.05 1.59
N THR A 296 9.68 -10.68 1.40
CA THR A 296 9.88 -12.11 1.67
C THR A 296 9.58 -12.42 3.15
N GLU A 297 8.87 -13.50 3.42
CA GLU A 297 8.56 -14.01 4.77
C GLU A 297 7.84 -13.02 5.70
N THR A 298 6.99 -12.18 5.15
CA THR A 298 6.18 -11.23 5.93
C THR A 298 4.69 -11.48 5.81
#